data_964e61de4033fa0bc4bed148ed4bf2ee
#
_entry.id   964e61de4033fa0bc4bed148ed4bf2ee
#
_cell.length_a   1.000
_cell.length_b   1.000
_cell.length_c   1.000
_cell.angle_alpha   90.00
_cell.angle_beta   90.00
_cell.angle_gamma   90.00
#
_symmetry.space_group_name_H-M   'P 1'
#
loop_
_entity.id
_entity.type
_entity.pdbx_description
1 polymer ?
#
loop_
_entity_poly.entity_id
_entity_poly.type
_entity_poly.pdbx_seq_one_letter_code
_entity_poly.pdbx_strand_id
1 'polypeptide(L)'
;MQGANDVETSLGWRIFSPNKDEVEASISAGLVAPEDSGELPIRCFLPLSHPVGREDSRVSGPMWIGQMGDAETMASMTEESVLQMCAPTFDEADIVGWSEKDFEAENRRLVRAIRHISEEATAISGHHLIAVDELASWQEKGSPPSPRRMVELLQEKGHNAAISHYAEPSLRTDAPWADIVAALREVSATNV
;
A
#
# COMPACT_ATOMS: atom_id res chain seq x y z
N MET A 1 4.79 -19.10 23.55
CA MET A 1 3.67 -19.66 22.76
C MET A 1 2.63 -18.61 22.33
N GLN A 2 2.98 -17.31 22.35
CA GLN A 2 2.10 -16.23 21.83
C GLN A 2 2.17 -16.09 20.30
N GLY A 3 3.30 -16.43 19.67
CA GLY A 3 3.50 -16.19 18.25
C GLY A 3 2.68 -17.04 17.25
N ALA A 4 2.13 -18.17 17.65
CA ALA A 4 1.37 -19.03 16.73
C ALA A 4 -0.07 -18.53 16.51
N ASN A 5 -0.69 -17.93 17.53
CA ASN A 5 -2.03 -17.36 17.39
C ASN A 5 -2.02 -16.07 16.55
N ASP A 6 -0.94 -15.29 16.61
CA ASP A 6 -0.84 -14.03 15.86
C ASP A 6 -0.71 -14.28 14.34
N VAL A 7 -0.12 -15.39 13.93
CA VAL A 7 0.02 -15.77 12.50
C VAL A 7 -1.33 -16.18 11.91
N GLU A 8 -2.14 -16.97 12.62
CA GLU A 8 -3.47 -17.39 12.14
C GLU A 8 -4.43 -16.21 12.00
N THR A 9 -4.35 -15.23 12.92
CA THR A 9 -5.19 -14.02 12.87
C THR A 9 -4.77 -13.03 11.78
N SER A 10 -3.55 -13.15 11.28
CA SER A 10 -2.99 -12.26 10.25
C SER A 10 -3.01 -12.85 8.85
N LEU A 11 -3.61 -14.01 8.66
CA LEU A 11 -3.86 -14.61 7.35
C LEU A 11 -5.31 -14.38 6.92
N GLY A 12 -5.52 -14.19 5.64
CA GLY A 12 -6.85 -13.99 5.10
C GLY A 12 -6.91 -14.06 3.59
N TRP A 13 -8.03 -13.64 3.08
CA TRP A 13 -8.38 -13.64 1.67
C TRP A 13 -8.46 -12.21 1.16
N ARG A 14 -7.96 -11.98 -0.04
CA ARG A 14 -8.22 -10.76 -0.82
C ARG A 14 -9.39 -11.01 -1.74
N ILE A 15 -10.39 -10.16 -1.68
CA ILE A 15 -11.59 -10.22 -2.52
C ILE A 15 -11.56 -9.04 -3.49
N PHE A 16 -11.63 -9.33 -4.77
CA PHE A 16 -11.77 -8.34 -5.84
C PHE A 16 -13.26 -8.09 -6.11
N SER A 17 -13.63 -6.83 -6.32
CA SER A 17 -15.03 -6.42 -6.53
C SER A 17 -15.96 -7.02 -5.47
N PRO A 18 -15.71 -6.72 -4.18
CA PRO A 18 -16.50 -7.30 -3.10
C PRO A 18 -17.95 -6.85 -3.18
N ASN A 19 -18.85 -7.71 -2.69
CA ASN A 19 -20.22 -7.34 -2.45
C ASN A 19 -20.39 -6.68 -1.07
N LYS A 20 -21.61 -6.22 -0.78
CA LYS A 20 -21.89 -5.48 0.45
C LYS A 20 -21.65 -6.32 1.71
N ASP A 21 -22.04 -7.59 1.69
CA ASP A 21 -21.89 -8.48 2.85
C ASP A 21 -20.40 -8.78 3.13
N GLU A 22 -19.59 -8.91 2.07
CA GLU A 22 -18.13 -9.09 2.17
C GLU A 22 -17.45 -7.84 2.75
N VAL A 23 -17.89 -6.64 2.35
CA VAL A 23 -17.39 -5.38 2.93
C VAL A 23 -17.79 -5.26 4.41
N GLU A 24 -19.04 -5.56 4.78
CA GLU A 24 -19.48 -5.57 6.17
C GLU A 24 -18.71 -6.57 7.02
N ALA A 25 -18.41 -7.74 6.48
CA ALA A 25 -17.57 -8.74 7.16
C ALA A 25 -16.13 -8.24 7.35
N SER A 26 -15.58 -7.56 6.36
CA SER A 26 -14.25 -6.94 6.43
C SER A 26 -14.18 -5.82 7.47
N ILE A 27 -15.19 -4.96 7.53
CA ILE A 27 -15.33 -3.91 8.55
C ILE A 27 -15.42 -4.55 9.96
N SER A 28 -16.26 -5.58 10.11
CA SER A 28 -16.43 -6.30 11.38
C SER A 28 -15.13 -6.96 11.87
N ALA A 29 -14.26 -7.34 10.95
CA ALA A 29 -12.94 -7.89 11.23
C ALA A 29 -11.85 -6.80 11.44
N GLY A 30 -12.18 -5.52 11.31
CA GLY A 30 -11.22 -4.39 11.41
C GLY A 30 -10.24 -4.31 10.26
N LEU A 31 -10.58 -4.85 9.08
CA LEU A 31 -9.72 -4.92 7.91
C LEU A 31 -9.99 -3.82 6.88
N VAL A 32 -11.06 -3.07 7.02
CA VAL A 32 -11.37 -1.83 6.29
C VAL A 32 -12.03 -0.82 7.22
N ALA A 33 -12.04 0.45 6.82
CA ALA A 33 -12.61 1.51 7.62
C ALA A 33 -14.13 1.34 7.81
N PRO A 34 -14.69 1.64 9.01
CA PRO A 34 -16.12 1.52 9.26
C PRO A 34 -16.99 2.39 8.34
N GLU A 35 -16.45 3.46 7.81
CA GLU A 35 -17.10 4.41 6.92
C GLU A 35 -17.24 3.90 5.48
N ASP A 36 -16.61 2.77 5.13
CA ASP A 36 -16.64 2.18 3.78
C ASP A 36 -17.96 1.50 3.40
N SER A 37 -19.07 1.93 4.00
CA SER A 37 -20.41 1.37 3.72
C SER A 37 -21.12 1.96 2.50
N GLY A 38 -20.57 3.00 1.88
CA GLY A 38 -21.22 3.75 0.78
C GLY A 38 -20.97 3.19 -0.60
N GLU A 39 -19.82 3.45 -1.20
CA GLU A 39 -19.38 2.86 -2.46
C GLU A 39 -18.56 1.59 -2.17
N LEU A 40 -18.74 0.55 -2.95
CA LEU A 40 -17.99 -0.69 -2.78
C LEU A 40 -16.55 -0.49 -3.24
N PRO A 41 -15.53 -0.83 -2.42
CA PRO A 41 -14.14 -0.70 -2.79
C PRO A 41 -13.77 -1.67 -3.92
N ILE A 42 -12.65 -1.39 -4.61
CA ILE A 42 -12.14 -2.30 -5.66
C ILE A 42 -11.86 -3.68 -5.08
N ARG A 43 -11.39 -3.69 -3.83
CA ARG A 43 -11.01 -4.91 -3.11
C ARG A 43 -11.15 -4.70 -1.60
N CYS A 44 -11.39 -5.80 -0.91
CA CYS A 44 -11.29 -5.84 0.54
C CYS A 44 -10.55 -7.11 1.00
N PHE A 45 -10.31 -7.22 2.29
CA PHE A 45 -9.72 -8.39 2.90
C PHE A 45 -10.71 -9.03 3.86
N LEU A 46 -10.70 -10.36 3.91
CA LEU A 46 -11.50 -11.14 4.83
C LEU A 46 -10.58 -12.04 5.67
N PRO A 47 -10.90 -12.28 6.96
CA PRO A 47 -10.12 -13.19 7.78
C PRO A 47 -10.16 -14.62 7.21
N LEU A 48 -9.14 -15.41 7.50
CA LEU A 48 -9.04 -16.79 7.01
C LEU A 48 -10.25 -17.65 7.40
N SER A 49 -10.87 -17.36 8.53
CA SER A 49 -12.08 -18.03 9.01
C SER A 49 -13.34 -17.72 8.20
N HIS A 50 -13.32 -16.68 7.35
CA HIS A 50 -14.48 -16.37 6.51
C HIS A 50 -14.61 -17.41 5.39
N PRO A 51 -15.79 -18.02 5.20
CA PRO A 51 -15.98 -19.02 4.18
C PRO A 51 -15.95 -18.38 2.78
N VAL A 52 -14.99 -18.79 1.97
CA VAL A 52 -14.89 -18.38 0.56
C VAL A 52 -15.03 -19.59 -0.35
N GLY A 53 -15.67 -19.40 -1.52
CA GLY A 53 -15.75 -20.43 -2.54
C GLY A 53 -14.38 -20.69 -3.18
N ARG A 54 -13.93 -21.94 -3.21
CA ARG A 54 -12.65 -22.31 -3.85
C ARG A 54 -12.60 -22.00 -5.35
N GLU A 55 -13.76 -21.96 -5.99
CA GLU A 55 -13.92 -21.69 -7.42
C GLU A 55 -14.21 -20.20 -7.71
N ASP A 56 -14.28 -19.34 -6.67
CA ASP A 56 -14.56 -17.93 -6.88
C ASP A 56 -13.31 -17.22 -7.41
N SER A 57 -13.35 -16.82 -8.67
CA SER A 57 -12.25 -16.13 -9.35
C SER A 57 -11.92 -14.74 -8.78
N ARG A 58 -12.80 -14.19 -7.93
CA ARG A 58 -12.57 -12.93 -7.22
C ARG A 58 -11.69 -13.10 -6.00
N VAL A 59 -11.48 -14.34 -5.53
CA VAL A 59 -10.76 -14.64 -4.30
C VAL A 59 -9.30 -14.94 -4.61
N SER A 60 -8.40 -14.33 -3.87
CA SER A 60 -6.96 -14.61 -3.88
C SER A 60 -6.43 -14.85 -2.47
N GLY A 61 -5.56 -15.82 -2.31
CA GLY A 61 -4.95 -16.17 -1.02
C GLY A 61 -4.95 -17.67 -0.75
N PRO A 62 -4.69 -18.10 0.49
CA PRO A 62 -4.49 -17.25 1.69
C PRO A 62 -3.22 -16.39 1.60
N MET A 63 -3.28 -15.19 2.18
CA MET A 63 -2.16 -14.26 2.19
C MET A 63 -2.07 -13.53 3.54
N TRP A 64 -0.96 -12.86 3.77
CA TRP A 64 -0.80 -11.98 4.92
C TRP A 64 -1.69 -10.75 4.77
N ILE A 65 -2.51 -10.49 5.79
CA ILE A 65 -3.42 -9.32 5.88
C ILE A 65 -3.15 -8.47 7.12
N GLY A 66 -2.15 -8.83 7.92
CA GLY A 66 -1.71 -8.06 9.06
C GLY A 66 -0.89 -6.83 8.68
N GLN A 67 -0.47 -6.08 9.68
CA GLN A 67 0.37 -4.91 9.50
C GLN A 67 1.69 -5.29 8.81
N MET A 68 2.06 -4.52 7.79
CA MET A 68 3.21 -4.80 6.92
C MET A 68 4.53 -4.23 7.44
N GLY A 69 4.49 -3.40 8.47
CA GLY A 69 5.67 -2.79 9.06
C GLY A 69 5.37 -2.17 10.41
N ASP A 70 6.43 -1.88 11.16
CA ASP A 70 6.37 -1.14 12.41
C ASP A 70 6.65 0.35 12.14
N ALA A 71 5.68 1.21 12.51
CA ALA A 71 5.72 2.63 12.19
C ALA A 71 6.94 3.35 12.82
N GLU A 72 7.32 2.99 14.04
CA GLU A 72 8.46 3.59 14.73
C GLU A 72 9.77 3.20 14.06
N THR A 73 9.94 1.92 13.75
CA THR A 73 11.10 1.40 13.02
C THR A 73 11.21 2.05 11.65
N MET A 74 10.11 2.12 10.88
CA MET A 74 10.10 2.73 9.55
C MET A 74 10.45 4.22 9.60
N ALA A 75 9.88 4.97 10.55
CA ALA A 75 10.16 6.39 10.74
C ALA A 75 11.60 6.67 11.16
N SER A 76 12.23 5.73 11.85
CA SER A 76 13.64 5.85 12.29
C SER A 76 14.67 5.60 11.18
N MET A 77 14.26 5.04 10.04
CA MET A 77 15.13 4.77 8.90
C MET A 77 15.55 6.09 8.23
N THR A 78 16.85 6.39 8.28
CA THR A 78 17.42 7.58 7.65
C THR A 78 18.25 7.21 6.42
N GLU A 79 18.34 8.16 5.46
CA GLU A 79 19.18 7.98 4.27
C GLU A 79 20.63 7.67 4.65
N GLU A 80 21.16 8.36 5.67
CA GLU A 80 22.54 8.18 6.14
C GLU A 80 22.77 6.77 6.70
N SER A 81 21.91 6.30 7.62
CA SER A 81 22.07 4.98 8.24
C SER A 81 21.99 3.86 7.19
N VAL A 82 21.12 3.99 6.20
CA VAL A 82 20.96 2.97 5.18
C VAL A 82 22.11 2.96 4.19
N LEU A 83 22.64 4.12 3.78
CA LEU A 83 23.82 4.18 2.93
C LEU A 83 25.04 3.59 3.63
N GLN A 84 25.18 3.79 4.95
CA GLN A 84 26.27 3.16 5.71
C GLN A 84 26.14 1.63 5.80
N MET A 85 24.92 1.11 5.87
CA MET A 85 24.69 -0.31 6.12
C MET A 85 24.43 -1.13 4.85
N CYS A 86 23.85 -0.53 3.81
CA CYS A 86 23.31 -1.24 2.66
C CYS A 86 23.90 -0.78 1.32
N ALA A 87 24.59 0.37 1.26
CA ALA A 87 25.21 0.78 0.01
C ALA A 87 26.37 -0.17 -0.34
N PRO A 88 26.46 -0.66 -1.58
CA PRO A 88 27.57 -1.49 -2.01
C PRO A 88 28.90 -0.71 -1.91
N THR A 89 29.94 -1.39 -1.46
CA THR A 89 31.29 -0.84 -1.43
C THR A 89 31.91 -0.88 -2.84
N PHE A 90 32.98 -0.10 -3.04
CA PHE A 90 33.71 -0.12 -4.32
C PHE A 90 34.22 -1.53 -4.66
N ASP A 91 34.71 -2.28 -3.65
CA ASP A 91 35.23 -3.64 -3.85
C ASP A 91 34.11 -4.58 -4.30
N GLU A 92 32.88 -4.41 -3.79
CA GLU A 92 31.71 -5.20 -4.22
C GLU A 92 31.25 -4.79 -5.61
N ALA A 93 31.30 -3.50 -5.94
CA ALA A 93 30.98 -3.00 -7.28
C ALA A 93 31.95 -3.55 -8.35
N ASP A 94 33.22 -3.64 -8.03
CA ASP A 94 34.25 -4.23 -8.90
C ASP A 94 33.98 -5.73 -9.17
N ILE A 95 33.53 -6.47 -8.16
CA ILE A 95 33.20 -7.89 -8.29
C ILE A 95 32.02 -8.10 -9.26
N VAL A 96 31.05 -7.22 -9.26
CA VAL A 96 29.87 -7.30 -10.18
C VAL A 96 30.10 -6.53 -11.48
N GLY A 97 31.26 -5.92 -11.68
CA GLY A 97 31.60 -5.18 -12.88
C GLY A 97 30.85 -3.84 -13.04
N TRP A 98 30.47 -3.22 -11.94
CA TRP A 98 29.79 -1.94 -11.94
C TRP A 98 30.74 -0.81 -12.26
N SER A 99 30.28 0.16 -13.03
CA SER A 99 30.93 1.45 -13.20
C SER A 99 30.55 2.40 -12.06
N GLU A 100 31.29 3.49 -11.89
CA GLU A 100 30.95 4.56 -10.94
C GLU A 100 29.50 5.07 -11.12
N LYS A 101 29.02 5.14 -12.37
CA LYS A 101 27.64 5.53 -12.67
C LYS A 101 26.61 4.53 -12.17
N ASP A 102 26.92 3.23 -12.24
CA ASP A 102 26.04 2.19 -11.74
C ASP A 102 25.94 2.24 -10.22
N PHE A 103 27.09 2.46 -9.56
CA PHE A 103 27.18 2.67 -8.13
C PHE A 103 26.33 3.86 -7.65
N GLU A 104 26.50 5.01 -8.29
CA GLU A 104 25.69 6.20 -8.00
C GLU A 104 24.20 5.97 -8.26
N ALA A 105 23.86 5.23 -9.32
CA ALA A 105 22.46 4.92 -9.64
C ALA A 105 21.83 4.06 -8.54
N GLU A 106 22.55 3.06 -8.04
CA GLU A 106 22.06 2.20 -6.95
C GLU A 106 21.91 2.97 -5.64
N ASN A 107 22.86 3.82 -5.29
CA ASN A 107 22.74 4.69 -4.12
C ASN A 107 21.50 5.59 -4.20
N ARG A 108 21.20 6.17 -5.37
CA ARG A 108 19.96 6.95 -5.57
C ARG A 108 18.70 6.10 -5.42
N ARG A 109 18.73 4.83 -5.84
CA ARG A 109 17.60 3.89 -5.65
C ARG A 109 17.38 3.57 -4.18
N LEU A 110 18.46 3.28 -3.43
CA LEU A 110 18.40 3.04 -1.98
C LEU A 110 17.83 4.25 -1.24
N VAL A 111 18.34 5.45 -1.52
CA VAL A 111 17.86 6.69 -0.90
C VAL A 111 16.37 6.90 -1.17
N ARG A 112 15.93 6.68 -2.42
CA ARG A 112 14.50 6.78 -2.77
C ARG A 112 13.64 5.77 -2.01
N ALA A 113 14.07 4.51 -1.97
CA ALA A 113 13.34 3.45 -1.28
C ALA A 113 13.17 3.76 0.21
N ILE A 114 14.24 4.20 0.87
CA ILE A 114 14.21 4.54 2.29
C ILE A 114 13.33 5.76 2.56
N ARG A 115 13.38 6.77 1.71
CA ARG A 115 12.48 7.92 1.83
C ARG A 115 11.02 7.47 1.78
N HIS A 116 10.65 6.64 0.81
CA HIS A 116 9.27 6.13 0.70
C HIS A 116 8.90 5.27 1.92
N ILE A 117 9.80 4.42 2.44
CA ILE A 117 9.56 3.63 3.65
C ILE A 117 9.29 4.55 4.86
N SER A 118 10.14 5.55 5.05
CA SER A 118 10.00 6.50 6.17
C SER A 118 8.74 7.35 6.04
N GLU A 119 8.41 7.83 4.85
CA GLU A 119 7.19 8.59 4.58
C GLU A 119 5.93 7.73 4.78
N GLU A 120 5.95 6.46 4.37
CA GLU A 120 4.83 5.52 4.52
C GLU A 120 4.56 5.14 5.98
N ALA A 121 5.52 5.35 6.89
CA ALA A 121 5.38 5.03 8.32
C ALA A 121 4.09 5.60 8.93
N THR A 122 3.69 6.82 8.56
CA THR A 122 2.49 7.49 9.06
C THR A 122 1.19 6.84 8.58
N ALA A 123 1.23 6.13 7.47
CA ALA A 123 0.08 5.49 6.84
C ALA A 123 0.15 3.95 6.90
N ILE A 124 1.14 3.37 7.61
CA ILE A 124 1.39 1.92 7.57
C ILE A 124 0.25 1.08 8.13
N SER A 125 -0.53 1.62 9.04
CA SER A 125 -1.75 1.01 9.57
C SER A 125 -2.98 1.21 8.68
N GLY A 126 -2.85 1.97 7.60
CA GLY A 126 -3.94 2.24 6.69
C GLY A 126 -4.48 0.98 6.01
N HIS A 127 -5.81 0.90 5.92
CA HIS A 127 -6.53 -0.26 5.38
C HIS A 127 -6.37 -0.41 3.87
N HIS A 128 -6.15 0.70 3.16
CA HIS A 128 -6.04 0.67 1.70
C HIS A 128 -4.59 0.82 1.24
N LEU A 129 -4.09 -0.21 0.55
CA LEU A 129 -2.92 -0.15 -0.30
C LEU A 129 -3.40 -0.27 -1.75
N ILE A 130 -3.27 0.79 -2.53
CA ILE A 130 -3.92 0.93 -3.82
C ILE A 130 -2.89 1.28 -4.89
N ALA A 131 -2.83 0.48 -5.95
CA ALA A 131 -2.13 0.84 -7.16
C ALA A 131 -2.98 1.85 -7.96
N VAL A 132 -2.38 2.95 -8.42
CA VAL A 132 -3.14 4.02 -9.09
C VAL A 132 -3.66 3.63 -10.47
N ASP A 133 -3.05 2.65 -11.11
CA ASP A 133 -3.53 2.05 -12.35
C ASP A 133 -4.78 1.21 -12.14
N GLU A 134 -4.92 0.51 -10.99
CA GLU A 134 -6.17 -0.14 -10.59
C GLU A 134 -7.31 0.88 -10.45
N LEU A 135 -7.04 2.06 -9.87
CA LEU A 135 -8.04 3.14 -9.76
C LEU A 135 -8.48 3.63 -11.13
N ALA A 136 -7.55 3.83 -12.05
CA ALA A 136 -7.86 4.27 -13.41
C ALA A 136 -8.71 3.23 -14.15
N SER A 137 -8.34 1.96 -14.04
CA SER A 137 -9.07 0.85 -14.65
C SER A 137 -10.47 0.70 -14.06
N TRP A 138 -10.61 0.87 -12.75
CA TRP A 138 -11.90 0.78 -12.06
C TRP A 138 -12.87 1.89 -12.49
N GLN A 139 -12.37 3.10 -12.77
CA GLN A 139 -13.18 4.21 -13.26
C GLN A 139 -13.36 4.22 -14.78
N GLU A 140 -12.83 3.25 -15.50
CA GLU A 140 -12.82 3.23 -16.97
C GLU A 140 -12.20 4.51 -17.60
N LYS A 141 -11.27 5.14 -16.90
CA LYS A 141 -10.59 6.38 -17.34
C LYS A 141 -9.17 6.08 -17.80
N GLY A 142 -8.79 6.69 -18.91
CA GLY A 142 -7.61 6.32 -19.69
C GLY A 142 -6.24 6.62 -19.10
N SER A 143 -6.12 7.45 -18.06
CA SER A 143 -4.81 7.79 -17.48
C SER A 143 -4.81 7.60 -15.98
N PRO A 144 -3.79 6.91 -15.42
CA PRO A 144 -3.62 6.82 -13.98
C PRO A 144 -3.46 8.21 -13.35
N PRO A 145 -4.04 8.45 -12.17
CA PRO A 145 -3.85 9.70 -11.45
C PRO A 145 -2.43 9.82 -10.93
N SER A 146 -1.99 11.05 -10.63
CA SER A 146 -0.72 11.26 -9.93
C SER A 146 -0.81 10.75 -8.49
N PRO A 147 0.02 9.77 -8.07
CA PRO A 147 0.00 9.26 -6.68
C PRO A 147 0.24 10.38 -5.67
N ARG A 148 1.17 11.29 -5.98
CA ARG A 148 1.50 12.43 -5.10
C ARG A 148 0.29 13.33 -4.89
N ARG A 149 -0.44 13.68 -5.98
CA ARG A 149 -1.61 14.55 -5.86
C ARG A 149 -2.75 13.86 -5.11
N MET A 150 -2.91 12.55 -5.28
CA MET A 150 -3.87 11.77 -4.49
C MET A 150 -3.53 11.82 -2.99
N VAL A 151 -2.26 11.60 -2.64
CA VAL A 151 -1.79 11.69 -1.25
C VAL A 151 -2.04 13.07 -0.66
N GLU A 152 -1.68 14.15 -1.38
CA GLU A 152 -1.91 15.53 -0.94
C GLU A 152 -3.40 15.79 -0.63
N LEU A 153 -4.30 15.40 -1.52
CA LEU A 153 -5.75 15.60 -1.33
C LEU A 153 -6.30 14.81 -0.15
N LEU A 154 -5.82 13.59 0.07
CA LEU A 154 -6.22 12.79 1.22
C LEU A 154 -5.71 13.38 2.54
N GLN A 155 -4.48 13.89 2.55
CA GLN A 155 -3.89 14.59 3.69
C GLN A 155 -4.62 15.92 3.98
N GLU A 156 -5.00 16.69 2.95
CA GLU A 156 -5.81 17.92 3.07
C GLU A 156 -7.17 17.64 3.74
N LYS A 157 -7.71 16.44 3.56
CA LYS A 157 -8.94 15.96 4.22
C LYS A 157 -8.72 15.43 5.64
N GLY A 158 -7.48 15.34 6.10
CA GLY A 158 -7.11 14.91 7.45
C GLY A 158 -6.82 13.43 7.59
N HIS A 159 -6.70 12.69 6.48
CA HIS A 159 -6.33 11.28 6.49
C HIS A 159 -4.81 11.08 6.48
N ASN A 160 -4.36 9.95 7.05
CA ASN A 160 -3.00 9.50 6.84
C ASN A 160 -2.89 8.91 5.44
N ALA A 161 -1.98 9.45 4.64
CA ALA A 161 -1.73 8.97 3.30
C ALA A 161 -0.26 9.15 2.94
N ALA A 162 0.32 8.18 2.23
CA ALA A 162 1.69 8.22 1.74
C ALA A 162 1.84 7.42 0.45
N ILE A 163 2.88 7.74 -0.32
CA ILE A 163 3.30 6.88 -1.44
C ILE A 163 3.87 5.60 -0.84
N SER A 164 3.42 4.45 -1.33
CA SER A 164 3.90 3.17 -0.82
C SER A 164 5.22 2.78 -1.48
N HIS A 165 6.12 2.21 -0.66
CA HIS A 165 7.36 1.59 -1.14
C HIS A 165 7.13 0.20 -1.73
N TYR A 166 5.98 -0.41 -1.45
CA TYR A 166 5.69 -1.81 -1.79
C TYR A 166 5.47 -2.04 -3.28
N ALA A 167 4.81 -1.13 -3.96
CA ALA A 167 4.60 -1.19 -5.41
C ALA A 167 4.50 0.23 -5.98
N GLU A 168 5.25 0.54 -7.02
CA GLU A 168 5.14 1.82 -7.73
C GLU A 168 4.32 1.63 -9.02
N PRO A 169 3.37 2.53 -9.30
CA PRO A 169 2.89 3.66 -8.50
C PRO A 169 1.71 3.27 -7.60
N SER A 170 1.91 3.30 -6.30
CA SER A 170 0.85 2.99 -5.33
C SER A 170 0.84 3.96 -4.16
N LEU A 171 -0.26 4.01 -3.44
CA LEU A 171 -0.44 4.78 -2.22
C LEU A 171 -1.04 3.91 -1.12
N ARG A 172 -0.75 4.25 0.13
CA ARG A 172 -1.36 3.69 1.33
C ARG A 172 -2.11 4.78 2.08
N THR A 173 -3.28 4.46 2.62
CA THR A 173 -4.10 5.40 3.37
C THR A 173 -5.09 4.70 4.31
N ASP A 174 -5.48 5.39 5.37
CA ASP A 174 -6.59 5.04 6.25
C ASP A 174 -7.92 5.72 5.83
N ALA A 175 -7.89 6.52 4.77
CA ALA A 175 -9.08 7.18 4.24
C ALA A 175 -10.16 6.15 3.86
N PRO A 176 -11.44 6.42 4.13
CA PRO A 176 -12.53 5.61 3.63
C PRO A 176 -12.60 5.66 2.10
N TRP A 177 -13.14 4.61 1.50
CA TRP A 177 -13.21 4.47 0.05
C TRP A 177 -13.90 5.65 -0.66
N ALA A 178 -14.94 6.20 -0.04
CA ALA A 178 -15.65 7.37 -0.56
C ALA A 178 -14.73 8.59 -0.76
N ASP A 179 -13.79 8.83 0.17
CA ASP A 179 -12.84 9.92 0.07
C ASP A 179 -11.73 9.66 -0.95
N ILE A 180 -11.30 8.40 -1.09
CA ILE A 180 -10.37 7.98 -2.14
C ILE A 180 -10.98 8.24 -3.52
N VAL A 181 -12.25 7.86 -3.72
CA VAL A 181 -12.99 8.10 -4.97
C VAL A 181 -13.19 9.60 -5.23
N ALA A 182 -13.49 10.37 -4.19
CA ALA A 182 -13.61 11.83 -4.32
C ALA A 182 -12.28 12.47 -4.76
N ALA A 183 -11.17 12.10 -4.13
CA ALA A 183 -9.83 12.57 -4.52
C ALA A 183 -9.48 12.18 -5.97
N LEU A 184 -9.79 10.95 -6.37
CA LEU A 184 -9.58 10.48 -7.75
C LEU A 184 -10.36 11.32 -8.77
N ARG A 185 -11.63 11.64 -8.48
CA ARG A 185 -12.48 12.50 -9.35
C ARG A 185 -11.90 13.91 -9.48
N GLU A 186 -11.39 14.46 -8.40
CA GLU A 186 -10.77 15.79 -8.37
C GLU A 186 -9.49 15.85 -9.20
N VAL A 187 -8.57 14.88 -9.02
CA VAL A 187 -7.34 14.79 -9.82
C VAL A 187 -7.66 14.64 -11.31
N SER A 188 -8.68 13.82 -11.62
CA SER A 188 -9.08 13.57 -13.01
C SER A 188 -9.69 14.82 -13.67
N ALA A 189 -10.37 15.67 -12.92
CA ALA A 189 -10.94 16.93 -13.44
C ALA A 189 -9.87 18.00 -13.71
N THR A 190 -8.74 17.96 -13.00
CA THR A 190 -7.66 18.94 -13.14
C THR A 190 -6.77 18.63 -14.35
N ASN A 191 -6.80 17.42 -14.88
CA ASN A 191 -5.99 16.98 -16.02
C ASN A 191 -6.69 17.12 -17.39
N VAL A 192 -7.79 17.84 -17.47
CA VAL A 192 -8.51 18.22 -18.69
C VAL A 192 -8.29 19.69 -18.99
#